data_f726ecf6cb5b0b37740e3e63769e1ddf
#
_entry.id   f726ecf6cb5b0b37740e3e63769e1ddf
#
_cell.length_a   1.000
_cell.length_b   1.000
_cell.length_c   1.000
_cell.angle_alpha   90.00
_cell.angle_beta   90.00
_cell.angle_gamma   90.00
#
_symmetry.space_group_name_H-M   'P 1'
#
loop_
_entity.id
_entity.type
_entity.pdbx_description
1 polymer ?
#
loop_
_entity_poly.entity_id
_entity_poly.type
_entity_poly.pdbx_seq_one_letter_code
_entity_poly.pdbx_strand_id
1 'polypeptide(L)'
;MEKINLESINSMDGHLFEELIGKLLIKMGFHIEENSGSADGGIDIVAHNYEPIVGGKCIIQCKRYSSPISEHTIRDLYGVVTDRKASKGFLITNSTFTSASIKFAEGKPIELMDGDKLIKMLMHLTQPDF
;
A
#
# COMPACT_ATOMS: atom_id res chain seq x y z
N MET A 1 -13.86 -21.32 -3.40
CA MET A 1 -13.29 -19.99 -3.29
C MET A 1 -12.12 -19.97 -2.31
N GLU A 2 -10.96 -19.60 -2.79
CA GLU A 2 -9.79 -19.63 -1.93
C GLU A 2 -9.85 -18.54 -0.87
N LYS A 3 -9.58 -18.94 0.36
CA LYS A 3 -9.45 -17.98 1.44
C LYS A 3 -8.14 -17.24 1.33
N ILE A 4 -8.21 -15.93 1.30
CA ILE A 4 -7.02 -15.09 1.35
C ILE A 4 -6.57 -15.00 2.80
N ASN A 5 -5.33 -15.37 3.06
CA ASN A 5 -4.71 -15.29 4.38
C ASN A 5 -3.24 -14.92 4.23
N LEU A 6 -2.55 -14.71 5.35
CA LEU A 6 -1.14 -14.33 5.30
C LEU A 6 -0.28 -15.38 4.59
N GLU A 7 -0.59 -16.65 4.77
CA GLU A 7 0.17 -17.70 4.13
C GLU A 7 0.08 -17.60 2.61
N SER A 8 -1.12 -17.38 2.06
CA SER A 8 -1.29 -17.24 0.63
C SER A 8 -0.60 -15.99 0.10
N ILE A 9 -0.61 -14.90 0.85
CA ILE A 9 0.07 -13.68 0.47
C ILE A 9 1.58 -13.86 0.52
N ASN A 10 2.10 -14.53 1.55
CA ASN A 10 3.53 -14.76 1.69
C ASN A 10 4.09 -15.64 0.56
N SER A 11 3.26 -16.45 -0.07
CA SER A 11 3.67 -17.30 -1.18
C SER A 11 3.63 -16.62 -2.55
N MET A 12 3.06 -15.42 -2.62
CA MET A 12 3.02 -14.65 -3.87
C MET A 12 4.39 -14.08 -4.20
N ASP A 13 4.70 -13.95 -5.49
CA ASP A 13 5.84 -13.16 -5.90
C ASP A 13 5.47 -11.67 -5.85
N GLY A 14 6.47 -10.81 -6.04
CA GLY A 14 6.25 -9.36 -5.96
C GLY A 14 5.22 -8.86 -6.96
N HIS A 15 5.22 -9.43 -8.15
CA HIS A 15 4.28 -9.02 -9.21
C HIS A 15 2.84 -9.37 -8.86
N LEU A 16 2.61 -10.57 -8.38
CA LEU A 16 1.28 -11.00 -7.96
C LEU A 16 0.78 -10.18 -6.77
N PHE A 17 1.69 -9.84 -5.86
CA PHE A 17 1.35 -9.01 -4.71
C PHE A 17 0.90 -7.63 -5.17
N GLU A 18 1.63 -7.01 -6.10
CA GLU A 18 1.25 -5.71 -6.65
C GLU A 18 -0.10 -5.76 -7.36
N GLU A 19 -0.36 -6.82 -8.12
CA GLU A 19 -1.66 -6.99 -8.78
C GLU A 19 -2.79 -7.07 -7.77
N LEU A 20 -2.59 -7.79 -6.69
CA LEU A 20 -3.57 -7.91 -5.62
C LEU A 20 -3.88 -6.54 -5.02
N ILE A 21 -2.84 -5.77 -4.73
CA ILE A 21 -3.01 -4.43 -4.16
C ILE A 21 -3.72 -3.51 -5.15
N GLY A 22 -3.38 -3.59 -6.43
CA GLY A 22 -4.06 -2.82 -7.46
C GLY A 22 -5.56 -3.08 -7.50
N LYS A 23 -5.95 -4.36 -7.42
CA LYS A 23 -7.36 -4.74 -7.38
C LYS A 23 -8.06 -4.23 -6.13
N LEU A 24 -7.37 -4.28 -5.00
CA LEU A 24 -7.88 -3.76 -3.75
C LEU A 24 -8.18 -2.26 -3.86
N LEU A 25 -7.23 -1.51 -4.39
CA LEU A 25 -7.38 -0.06 -4.55
C LEU A 25 -8.55 0.29 -5.47
N ILE A 26 -8.72 -0.45 -6.55
CA ILE A 26 -9.85 -0.22 -7.46
C ILE A 26 -11.17 -0.47 -6.73
N LYS A 27 -11.24 -1.52 -5.94
CA LYS A 27 -12.45 -1.81 -5.15
C LYS A 27 -12.73 -0.72 -4.12
N MET A 28 -11.69 -0.06 -3.64
CA MET A 28 -11.82 1.07 -2.71
C MET A 28 -12.21 2.37 -3.40
N GLY A 29 -12.32 2.38 -4.71
CA GLY A 29 -12.71 3.57 -5.45
C GLY A 29 -11.57 4.38 -6.03
N PHE A 30 -10.35 3.90 -5.95
CA PHE A 30 -9.21 4.58 -6.55
C PHE A 30 -9.15 4.33 -8.05
N HIS A 31 -8.63 5.30 -8.76
CA HIS A 31 -8.31 5.19 -10.18
C HIS A 31 -6.81 5.01 -10.32
N ILE A 32 -6.40 3.89 -10.88
CA ILE A 32 -4.98 3.59 -11.03
C ILE A 32 -4.44 4.32 -12.25
N GLU A 33 -3.40 5.10 -12.04
CA GLU A 33 -2.67 5.69 -13.14
C GLU A 33 -1.85 4.58 -13.80
N GLU A 34 -1.50 4.76 -15.05
CA GLU A 34 -0.75 3.76 -15.77
C GLU A 34 0.49 3.35 -15.00
N ASN A 35 0.73 2.03 -14.98
CA ASN A 35 1.77 1.44 -14.16
C ASN A 35 3.14 2.03 -14.43
N SER A 36 3.69 2.70 -13.44
CA SER A 36 5.02 3.29 -13.53
C SER A 36 6.13 2.28 -13.36
N GLY A 37 5.82 1.10 -12.85
CA GLY A 37 6.83 0.09 -12.59
C GLY A 37 7.78 0.47 -11.47
N SER A 38 8.65 -0.46 -11.10
CA SER A 38 9.56 -0.30 -9.97
C SER A 38 10.79 0.55 -10.30
N ALA A 39 10.93 1.01 -11.54
CA ALA A 39 12.10 1.78 -11.96
C ALA A 39 12.13 3.20 -11.38
N ASP A 40 11.04 3.67 -10.78
CA ASP A 40 10.90 5.04 -10.34
C ASP A 40 11.06 5.22 -8.82
N GLY A 41 12.17 4.78 -8.27
CA GLY A 41 12.50 5.09 -6.88
C GLY A 41 11.55 4.49 -5.86
N GLY A 42 11.04 3.31 -6.11
CA GLY A 42 10.18 2.61 -5.15
C GLY A 42 8.70 2.91 -5.29
N ILE A 43 8.28 3.59 -6.34
CA ILE A 43 6.86 3.77 -6.64
C ILE A 43 6.36 2.55 -7.38
N ASP A 44 5.38 1.86 -6.81
CA ASP A 44 4.78 0.72 -7.48
C ASP A 44 3.46 1.08 -8.16
N ILE A 45 2.66 1.93 -7.49
CA ILE A 45 1.35 2.32 -8.01
C ILE A 45 1.15 3.81 -7.74
N VAL A 46 0.63 4.50 -8.73
CA VAL A 46 0.12 5.86 -8.54
C VAL A 46 -1.39 5.78 -8.70
N ALA A 47 -2.11 6.22 -7.70
CA ALA A 47 -3.57 6.14 -7.68
C ALA A 47 -4.18 7.52 -7.40
N HIS A 48 -5.36 7.74 -7.94
CA HIS A 48 -6.08 8.99 -7.74
C HIS A 48 -7.42 8.70 -7.09
N ASN A 49 -7.73 9.47 -6.06
CA ASN A 49 -9.05 9.49 -5.46
C ASN A 49 -9.69 10.80 -5.88
N TYR A 50 -10.80 10.73 -6.58
CA TYR A 50 -11.48 11.93 -7.10
C TYR A 50 -12.63 12.39 -6.22
N GLU A 51 -12.76 11.82 -5.03
CA GLU A 51 -13.77 12.27 -4.07
C GLU A 51 -13.51 13.72 -3.66
N PRO A 52 -14.56 14.55 -3.60
CA PRO A 52 -14.38 15.93 -3.12
C PRO A 52 -13.84 15.94 -1.69
N ILE A 53 -13.00 16.92 -1.39
CA ILE A 53 -12.42 17.17 -0.07
C ILE A 53 -11.34 16.17 0.32
N VAL A 54 -11.61 14.88 0.29
CA VAL A 54 -10.66 13.85 0.75
C VAL A 54 -9.81 13.27 -0.37
N GLY A 55 -10.08 13.65 -1.60
CA GLY A 55 -9.39 13.08 -2.75
C GLY A 55 -7.97 13.60 -2.92
N GLY A 56 -7.30 13.07 -3.93
CA GLY A 56 -5.96 13.48 -4.28
C GLY A 56 -5.15 12.36 -4.89
N LYS A 57 -3.92 12.68 -5.22
CA LYS A 57 -2.95 11.74 -5.77
C LYS A 57 -2.26 10.99 -4.65
N CYS A 58 -2.20 9.68 -4.77
CA CYS A 58 -1.57 8.82 -3.77
C CYS A 58 -0.44 8.02 -4.41
N ILE A 59 0.62 7.86 -3.65
CA ILE A 59 1.77 7.02 -4.04
C ILE A 59 1.70 5.77 -3.18
N ILE A 60 1.72 4.60 -3.80
CA ILE A 60 1.65 3.33 -3.10
C ILE A 60 2.93 2.55 -3.34
N GLN A 61 3.54 2.10 -2.27
CA GLN A 61 4.68 1.20 -2.33
C GLN A 61 4.27 -0.14 -1.72
N CYS A 62 4.54 -1.21 -2.46
CA CYS A 62 4.22 -2.57 -2.04
C CYS A 62 5.51 -3.28 -1.66
N LYS A 63 5.58 -3.81 -0.45
CA LYS A 63 6.77 -4.51 0.04
C LYS A 63 6.38 -5.88 0.58
N ARG A 64 6.75 -6.92 -0.16
CA ARG A 64 6.58 -8.30 0.31
C ARG A 64 7.88 -8.74 0.97
N TYR A 65 7.90 -8.72 2.28
CA TYR A 65 9.09 -8.97 3.09
C TYR A 65 8.86 -10.09 4.10
N SER A 66 9.96 -10.70 4.55
CA SER A 66 9.92 -11.67 5.63
C SER A 66 10.29 -11.05 6.98
N SER A 67 10.75 -9.82 6.99
CA SER A 67 11.14 -9.12 8.22
C SER A 67 10.41 -7.78 8.33
N PRO A 68 10.37 -7.17 9.52
CA PRO A 68 9.69 -5.89 9.70
C PRO A 68 10.26 -4.79 8.82
N ILE A 69 9.39 -3.92 8.37
CA ILE A 69 9.77 -2.77 7.53
C ILE A 69 10.42 -1.72 8.41
N SER A 70 11.61 -1.28 7.99
CA SER A 70 12.40 -0.33 8.76
C SER A 70 12.00 1.12 8.49
N GLU A 71 12.40 2.00 9.40
CA GLU A 71 12.17 3.43 9.27
C GLU A 71 12.72 3.99 7.94
N HIS A 72 13.86 3.49 7.50
CA HIS A 72 14.50 3.94 6.26
C HIS A 72 13.54 3.85 5.07
N THR A 73 12.81 2.76 4.96
CA THR A 73 11.83 2.56 3.89
C THR A 73 10.72 3.60 3.96
N ILE A 74 10.27 3.95 5.15
CA ILE A 74 9.21 4.95 5.32
C ILE A 74 9.74 6.35 4.97
N ARG A 75 10.98 6.64 5.34
CA ARG A 75 11.61 7.92 4.97
C ARG A 75 11.70 8.08 3.46
N ASP A 76 12.06 7.01 2.76
CA ASP A 76 12.14 7.04 1.30
C ASP A 76 10.77 7.33 0.69
N LEU A 77 9.74 6.67 1.19
CA LEU A 77 8.37 6.90 0.70
C LEU A 77 7.95 8.35 0.95
N TYR A 78 8.23 8.88 2.12
CA TYR A 78 7.90 10.26 2.46
C TYR A 78 8.59 11.25 1.51
N GLY A 79 9.85 10.98 1.18
CA GLY A 79 10.58 11.77 0.21
C GLY A 79 9.92 11.78 -1.17
N VAL A 80 9.45 10.64 -1.63
CA VAL A 80 8.75 10.52 -2.91
C VAL A 80 7.42 11.27 -2.88
N VAL A 81 6.66 11.12 -1.81
CA VAL A 81 5.38 11.82 -1.64
C VAL A 81 5.59 13.33 -1.73
N THR A 82 6.61 13.82 -1.06
CA THR A 82 6.95 15.26 -1.06
C THR A 82 7.39 15.71 -2.44
N ASP A 83 8.30 14.99 -3.05
CA ASP A 83 8.85 15.33 -4.37
C ASP A 83 7.77 15.33 -5.45
N ARG A 84 6.90 14.35 -5.42
CA ARG A 84 5.83 14.19 -6.41
C ARG A 84 4.59 15.02 -6.08
N LYS A 85 4.61 15.76 -4.98
CA LYS A 85 3.48 16.59 -4.52
C LYS A 85 2.19 15.77 -4.40
N ALA A 86 2.34 14.54 -3.93
CA ALA A 86 1.18 13.68 -3.68
C ALA A 86 0.52 14.07 -2.37
N SER A 87 -0.76 13.77 -2.25
CA SER A 87 -1.52 14.04 -1.03
C SER A 87 -1.18 13.05 0.07
N LYS A 88 -0.84 11.81 -0.30
CA LYS A 88 -0.64 10.75 0.66
C LYS A 88 0.21 9.63 0.06
N GLY A 89 0.98 8.97 0.93
CA GLY A 89 1.69 7.76 0.57
C GLY A 89 1.16 6.59 1.40
N PHE A 90 1.13 5.42 0.79
CA PHE A 90 0.77 4.18 1.48
C PHE A 90 1.93 3.21 1.35
N LEU A 91 2.34 2.62 2.46
CA LEU A 91 3.21 1.46 2.39
C LEU A 91 2.41 0.24 2.82
N ILE A 92 2.25 -0.69 1.90
CA ILE A 92 1.45 -1.89 2.10
C ILE A 92 2.37 -3.09 2.07
N THR A 93 2.32 -3.90 3.11
CA THR A 93 3.22 -5.05 3.25
C THR A 93 2.47 -6.26 3.80
N ASN A 94 3.03 -7.42 3.57
CA ASN A 94 2.58 -8.66 4.20
C ASN A 94 3.18 -8.83 5.59
N SER A 95 4.18 -8.02 5.92
CA SER A 95 4.94 -8.12 7.15
C SER A 95 4.42 -7.15 8.21
N THR A 96 5.30 -6.69 9.08
CA THR A 96 4.99 -5.74 10.14
C THR A 96 5.90 -4.53 10.00
N PHE A 97 5.72 -3.55 10.86
CA PHE A 97 6.55 -2.35 10.89
C PHE A 97 7.30 -2.27 12.21
N THR A 98 8.52 -1.77 12.17
CA THR A 98 9.25 -1.49 13.41
C THR A 98 8.57 -0.34 14.15
N SER A 99 8.81 -0.25 15.45
CA SER A 99 8.28 0.86 16.24
C SER A 99 8.81 2.21 15.74
N ALA A 100 10.04 2.24 15.26
CA ALA A 100 10.63 3.46 14.69
C ALA A 100 9.90 3.88 13.42
N SER A 101 9.48 2.92 12.59
CA SER A 101 8.70 3.21 11.37
C SER A 101 7.35 3.83 11.72
N ILE A 102 6.65 3.24 12.67
CA ILE A 102 5.35 3.72 13.10
C ILE A 102 5.47 5.14 13.64
N LYS A 103 6.47 5.35 14.49
CA LYS A 103 6.71 6.67 15.08
C LYS A 103 7.03 7.71 14.01
N PHE A 104 7.87 7.37 13.05
CA PHE A 104 8.23 8.30 11.99
C PHE A 104 7.01 8.72 11.15
N ALA A 105 6.10 7.79 10.90
CA ALA A 105 4.92 8.07 10.08
C ALA A 105 3.89 8.98 10.77
N GLU A 106 3.94 9.06 12.09
CA GLU A 106 3.00 9.91 12.86
C GLU A 106 3.09 11.37 12.43
N GLY A 107 1.95 11.96 12.18
CA GLY A 107 1.86 13.37 11.78
C GLY A 107 2.25 13.65 10.34
N LYS A 108 2.56 12.63 9.57
CA LYS A 108 2.92 12.77 8.16
C LYS A 108 1.82 12.17 7.27
N PRO A 109 1.72 12.59 6.01
CA PRO A 109 0.74 12.01 5.09
C PRO A 109 1.19 10.62 4.59
N ILE A 110 1.46 9.75 5.51
CA ILE A 110 1.90 8.37 5.26
C ILE A 110 1.01 7.43 6.04
N GLU A 111 0.45 6.46 5.36
CA GLU A 111 -0.33 5.42 6.02
C GLU A 111 0.39 4.09 5.86
N LEU A 112 0.45 3.33 6.95
CA LEU A 112 1.10 2.03 6.99
C LEU A 112 0.04 0.95 7.07
N MET A 113 0.13 -0.04 6.19
CA MET A 113 -0.79 -1.18 6.21
C MET A 113 0.05 -2.46 6.31
N ASP A 114 0.02 -3.08 7.48
CA ASP A 114 0.72 -4.34 7.70
C ASP A 114 -0.10 -5.53 7.19
N GLY A 115 0.46 -6.73 7.33
CA GLY A 115 -0.19 -7.93 6.84
C GLY A 115 -1.56 -8.19 7.46
N ASP A 116 -1.69 -7.97 8.76
CA ASP A 116 -2.98 -8.17 9.45
C ASP A 116 -4.03 -7.21 8.94
N LYS A 117 -3.67 -5.94 8.82
CA LYS A 117 -4.60 -4.93 8.32
C LYS A 117 -4.98 -5.20 6.87
N LEU A 118 -4.00 -5.63 6.07
CA LEU A 118 -4.24 -5.97 4.67
C LEU A 118 -5.24 -7.12 4.55
N ILE A 119 -5.08 -8.18 5.34
CA ILE A 119 -5.98 -9.32 5.32
C ILE A 119 -7.39 -8.89 5.70
N LYS A 120 -7.53 -8.10 6.74
CA LYS A 120 -8.84 -7.60 7.18
C LYS A 120 -9.53 -6.79 6.09
N MET A 121 -8.77 -5.95 5.42
CA MET A 121 -9.29 -5.13 4.33
C MET A 121 -9.74 -6.00 3.15
N LEU A 122 -8.92 -6.98 2.77
CA LEU A 122 -9.26 -7.91 1.70
C LEU A 122 -10.51 -8.72 2.02
N MET A 123 -10.63 -9.19 3.24
CA MET A 123 -11.81 -9.94 3.67
C MET A 123 -13.06 -9.08 3.63
N HIS A 124 -12.95 -7.85 4.08
CA HIS A 124 -14.07 -6.91 4.06
C HIS A 124 -14.56 -6.63 2.65
N LEU A 125 -13.64 -6.40 1.73
CA LEU A 125 -13.98 -6.02 0.35
C LEU A 125 -14.37 -7.19 -0.54
N THR A 126 -14.09 -8.42 -0.13
CA THR A 126 -14.45 -9.60 -0.91
C THR A 126 -15.71 -10.29 -0.42
N GLN A 127 -16.33 -9.79 0.63
CA GLN A 127 -17.58 -10.36 1.12
C GLN A 127 -18.72 -9.99 0.18
N PRO A 128 -19.51 -10.96 -0.26
CA PRO A 128 -20.52 -10.72 -1.29
C PRO A 128 -21.77 -9.97 -0.84
N ASP A 129 -21.97 -9.75 0.43
CA ASP A 129 -23.26 -9.30 0.95
C ASP A 129 -23.25 -7.98 1.68
N PHE A 130 -22.69 -7.01 1.04
CA PHE A 130 -22.84 -5.67 1.62
C PHE A 130 -23.52 -4.72 0.73
#